data_252167709724360af992f8a71767ea64
#
_entry.id   252167709724360af992f8a71767ea64
#
_cell.length_a   1.000
_cell.length_b   1.000
_cell.length_c   1.000
_cell.angle_alpha   90.00
_cell.angle_beta   90.00
_cell.angle_gamma   90.00
#
_symmetry.space_group_name_H-M   'P 1'
#
loop_
_entity.id
_entity.type
_entity.pdbx_description
1 polymer ?
#
loop_
_entity_poly.entity_id
_entity_poly.type
_entity_poly.pdbx_seq_one_letter_code
_entity_poly.pdbx_strand_id
1 'polypeptide(L)'
;MNIPEVLKREKRFVCHDEFKRPINPHTGRFASVTNSNTWGSFQEAILYVNDKKAIGIGFVLGDGFVGIDIDTCIDKESGAISEEALENITILDSYTEISKSGMGTHTIIKATDVNLPFNKKKMKPNGIDRLDVDIKTGEVRVDKDGNPKYKNPELEIYDRNRYFILTGNVYESYFEVNE
;
A
#
# COMPACT_ATOMS: atom_id res chain seq x y z
N MET A 1 8.10 -3.16 -13.97
CA MET A 1 7.35 -3.18 -12.69
C MET A 1 6.91 -4.62 -12.47
N ASN A 2 7.31 -5.20 -11.34
CA ASN A 2 7.04 -6.61 -10.99
C ASN A 2 5.66 -6.70 -10.32
N ILE A 3 4.61 -6.77 -11.10
CA ILE A 3 3.24 -6.93 -10.63
C ILE A 3 2.74 -8.31 -11.03
N PRO A 4 2.12 -9.09 -10.13
CA PRO A 4 1.58 -10.43 -10.42
C PRO A 4 0.60 -10.43 -11.60
N GLU A 5 0.64 -11.47 -12.41
CA GLU A 5 -0.25 -11.61 -13.56
C GLU A 5 -1.73 -11.68 -13.14
N VAL A 6 -2.03 -12.27 -11.98
CA VAL A 6 -3.40 -12.33 -11.46
C VAL A 6 -3.98 -10.93 -11.23
N LEU A 7 -3.17 -9.97 -10.74
CA LEU A 7 -3.60 -8.58 -10.58
C LEU A 7 -3.74 -7.88 -11.94
N LYS A 8 -2.78 -8.09 -12.88
CA LYS A 8 -2.81 -7.45 -14.21
C LYS A 8 -4.03 -7.80 -15.05
N ARG A 9 -4.64 -8.97 -14.81
CA ARG A 9 -5.87 -9.41 -15.51
C ARG A 9 -7.11 -8.65 -15.05
N GLU A 10 -7.05 -8.00 -13.91
CA GLU A 10 -8.17 -7.27 -13.33
C GLU A 10 -8.31 -5.84 -13.90
N LYS A 11 -9.55 -5.36 -14.01
CA LYS A 11 -9.85 -3.96 -14.32
C LYS A 11 -10.05 -3.15 -13.03
N ARG A 12 -9.01 -3.15 -12.16
CA ARG A 12 -9.06 -2.55 -10.83
C ARG A 12 -7.94 -1.53 -10.60
N PHE A 13 -7.32 -1.05 -11.69
CA PHE A 13 -6.21 -0.11 -11.59
C PHE A 13 -6.70 1.34 -11.61
N VAL A 14 -6.08 2.13 -10.76
CA VAL A 14 -6.14 3.59 -10.75
C VAL A 14 -4.73 4.13 -10.85
N CYS A 15 -4.60 5.39 -11.28
CA CYS A 15 -3.35 6.13 -11.10
C CYS A 15 -3.41 6.96 -9.82
N HIS A 16 -2.33 7.62 -9.44
CA HIS A 16 -2.34 8.53 -8.30
C HIS A 16 -1.46 9.76 -8.53
N ASP A 17 -1.80 10.86 -7.86
CA ASP A 17 -0.99 12.07 -7.80
C ASP A 17 0.00 12.05 -6.62
N GLU A 18 0.71 13.15 -6.41
CA GLU A 18 1.67 13.35 -5.32
C GLU A 18 1.04 13.29 -3.92
N PHE A 19 -0.25 13.62 -3.81
CA PHE A 19 -1.02 13.55 -2.57
C PHE A 19 -1.67 12.19 -2.34
N LYS A 20 -1.32 11.17 -3.14
CA LYS A 20 -1.91 9.82 -3.11
C LYS A 20 -3.43 9.82 -3.37
N ARG A 21 -3.96 10.81 -4.13
CA ARG A 21 -5.37 10.81 -4.52
C ARG A 21 -5.55 9.95 -5.78
N PRO A 22 -6.55 9.04 -5.81
CA PRO A 22 -6.73 8.16 -6.96
C PRO A 22 -7.24 8.94 -8.19
N ILE A 23 -6.68 8.62 -9.35
CA ILE A 23 -6.99 9.22 -10.65
C ILE A 23 -7.48 8.12 -11.59
N ASN A 24 -8.58 8.40 -12.30
CA ASN A 24 -9.10 7.56 -13.36
C ASN A 24 -8.17 7.62 -14.59
N PRO A 25 -7.59 6.48 -15.03
CA PRO A 25 -6.62 6.46 -16.13
C PRO A 25 -7.22 6.79 -17.49
N HIS A 26 -8.56 6.76 -17.66
CA HIS A 26 -9.22 7.14 -18.91
C HIS A 26 -9.48 8.64 -19.03
N THR A 27 -9.86 9.28 -17.92
CA THR A 27 -10.39 10.65 -17.94
C THR A 27 -9.47 11.67 -17.30
N GLY A 28 -8.51 11.22 -16.47
CA GLY A 28 -7.67 12.10 -15.66
C GLY A 28 -8.36 12.78 -14.49
N ARG A 29 -9.64 12.49 -14.26
CA ARG A 29 -10.40 12.98 -13.10
C ARG A 29 -10.14 12.10 -11.88
N PHE A 30 -10.53 12.55 -10.70
CA PHE A 30 -10.44 11.71 -9.51
C PHE A 30 -11.27 10.43 -9.67
N ALA A 31 -10.66 9.32 -9.27
CA ALA A 31 -11.32 8.02 -9.19
C ALA A 31 -11.96 7.82 -7.81
N SER A 32 -12.91 6.90 -7.73
CA SER A 32 -13.53 6.46 -6.48
C SER A 32 -13.17 4.99 -6.24
N VAL A 33 -12.76 4.65 -5.03
CA VAL A 33 -12.49 3.25 -4.64
C VAL A 33 -13.75 2.39 -4.49
N THR A 34 -14.93 3.01 -4.63
CA THR A 34 -16.24 2.33 -4.57
C THR A 34 -16.99 2.34 -5.91
N ASN A 35 -16.41 2.93 -6.96
CA ASN A 35 -17.03 3.02 -8.28
C ASN A 35 -16.11 2.47 -9.37
N SER A 36 -16.33 1.23 -9.77
CA SER A 36 -15.53 0.51 -10.76
C SER A 36 -15.50 1.18 -12.15
N ASN A 37 -16.47 2.03 -12.50
CA ASN A 37 -16.45 2.81 -13.75
C ASN A 37 -15.32 3.84 -13.79
N THR A 38 -14.65 4.08 -12.66
CA THR A 38 -13.52 5.01 -12.55
C THR A 38 -12.17 4.31 -12.55
N TRP A 39 -12.13 2.99 -12.69
CA TRP A 39 -10.93 2.17 -12.74
C TRP A 39 -10.60 1.78 -14.19
N GLY A 40 -9.40 1.33 -14.43
CA GLY A 40 -8.94 0.83 -15.73
C GLY A 40 -8.18 -0.48 -15.62
N SER A 41 -7.71 -0.95 -16.77
CA SER A 41 -6.77 -2.06 -16.87
C SER A 41 -5.36 -1.64 -16.44
N PHE A 42 -4.48 -2.62 -16.22
CA PHE A 42 -3.06 -2.38 -15.95
C PHE A 42 -2.40 -1.57 -17.07
N GLN A 43 -2.66 -1.94 -18.35
CA GLN A 43 -2.08 -1.27 -19.50
C GLN A 43 -2.49 0.21 -19.58
N GLU A 44 -3.77 0.51 -19.38
CA GLU A 44 -4.27 1.89 -19.40
C GLU A 44 -3.64 2.73 -18.30
N ALA A 45 -3.50 2.18 -17.08
CA ALA A 45 -2.85 2.86 -15.98
C ALA A 45 -1.37 3.13 -16.26
N ILE A 46 -0.63 2.13 -16.80
CA ILE A 46 0.78 2.29 -17.18
C ILE A 46 0.96 3.33 -18.28
N LEU A 47 0.13 3.31 -19.32
CA LEU A 47 0.18 4.32 -20.39
C LEU A 47 -0.04 5.72 -19.85
N TYR A 48 -1.02 5.89 -18.94
CA TYR A 48 -1.32 7.18 -18.33
C TYR A 48 -0.14 7.73 -17.49
N VAL A 49 0.56 6.85 -16.76
CA VAL A 49 1.77 7.22 -16.02
C VAL A 49 2.94 7.56 -16.95
N ASN A 50 3.14 6.76 -18.00
CA ASN A 50 4.22 6.99 -18.99
C ASN A 50 4.08 8.33 -19.71
N ASP A 51 2.84 8.78 -19.94
CA ASP A 51 2.54 10.13 -20.46
C ASP A 51 2.80 11.25 -19.44
N LYS A 52 3.36 10.94 -18.28
CA LYS A 52 3.65 11.86 -17.16
C LYS A 52 2.41 12.60 -16.62
N LYS A 53 1.25 11.97 -16.71
CA LYS A 53 -0.03 12.51 -16.24
C LYS A 53 -0.35 12.12 -14.79
N ALA A 54 0.40 11.14 -14.25
CA ALA A 54 0.30 10.68 -12.86
C ALA A 54 1.68 10.19 -12.37
N ILE A 55 1.81 10.00 -11.05
CA ILE A 55 3.08 9.64 -10.41
C ILE A 55 3.29 8.12 -10.35
N GLY A 56 2.20 7.37 -10.33
CA GLY A 56 2.25 5.92 -10.26
C GLY A 56 0.87 5.30 -10.34
N ILE A 57 0.83 3.99 -10.20
CA ILE A 57 -0.40 3.19 -10.25
C ILE A 57 -0.79 2.67 -8.87
N GLY A 58 -2.03 2.26 -8.75
CA GLY A 58 -2.55 1.56 -7.58
C GLY A 58 -3.63 0.55 -7.96
N PHE A 59 -3.88 -0.39 -7.07
CA PHE A 59 -4.86 -1.45 -7.22
C PHE A 59 -5.97 -1.30 -6.19
N VAL A 60 -7.23 -1.33 -6.63
CA VAL A 60 -8.40 -1.19 -5.76
C VAL A 60 -8.75 -2.55 -5.17
N LEU A 61 -8.73 -2.64 -3.84
CA LEU A 61 -9.04 -3.85 -3.07
C LEU A 61 -10.55 -4.16 -3.05
N GLY A 62 -10.88 -5.41 -2.76
CA GLY A 62 -12.25 -5.92 -2.74
C GLY A 62 -12.45 -7.08 -3.72
N ASP A 63 -13.64 -7.67 -3.72
CA ASP A 63 -14.01 -8.84 -4.53
C ASP A 63 -12.99 -9.99 -4.41
N GLY A 64 -12.62 -10.29 -3.16
CA GLY A 64 -11.66 -11.33 -2.82
C GLY A 64 -10.20 -10.87 -2.76
N PHE A 65 -9.85 -9.66 -3.18
CA PHE A 65 -8.50 -9.10 -2.97
C PHE A 65 -8.44 -8.33 -1.66
N VAL A 66 -7.65 -8.84 -0.73
CA VAL A 66 -7.42 -8.27 0.60
C VAL A 66 -6.01 -7.71 0.66
N GLY A 67 -5.86 -6.50 1.15
CA GLY A 67 -4.58 -5.85 1.32
C GLY A 67 -4.20 -5.74 2.79
N ILE A 68 -2.94 -6.05 3.10
CA ILE A 68 -2.33 -5.90 4.42
C ILE A 68 -1.22 -4.84 4.30
N ASP A 69 -1.33 -3.79 5.08
CA ASP A 69 -0.36 -2.69 5.17
C ASP A 69 0.32 -2.76 6.53
N ILE A 70 1.65 -2.93 6.54
CA ILE A 70 2.45 -2.88 7.76
C ILE A 70 3.34 -1.63 7.67
N ASP A 71 2.95 -0.59 8.37
CA ASP A 71 3.68 0.68 8.39
C ASP A 71 4.79 0.67 9.45
N THR A 72 5.90 1.34 9.17
CA THR A 72 7.05 1.51 10.08
C THR A 72 7.66 0.17 10.55
N CYS A 73 7.82 -0.76 9.60
CA CYS A 73 8.39 -2.08 9.87
C CYS A 73 9.76 -2.32 9.22
N ILE A 74 10.24 -1.39 8.40
CA ILE A 74 11.55 -1.46 7.75
C ILE A 74 12.41 -0.28 8.21
N ASP A 75 13.59 -0.58 8.72
CA ASP A 75 14.63 0.43 8.98
C ASP A 75 15.19 0.92 7.66
N LYS A 76 15.12 2.22 7.43
CA LYS A 76 15.45 2.82 6.14
C LYS A 76 16.95 2.80 5.83
N GLU A 77 17.80 2.78 6.85
CA GLU A 77 19.25 2.84 6.68
C GLU A 77 19.86 1.46 6.46
N SER A 78 19.45 0.49 7.28
CA SER A 78 19.95 -0.89 7.20
C SER A 78 19.14 -1.77 6.25
N GLY A 79 17.88 -1.41 5.94
CA GLY A 79 16.95 -2.26 5.23
C GLY A 79 16.38 -3.41 6.07
N ALA A 80 16.72 -3.47 7.36
CA ALA A 80 16.24 -4.53 8.25
C ALA A 80 14.75 -4.41 8.49
N ILE A 81 14.04 -5.55 8.38
CA ILE A 81 12.62 -5.66 8.66
C ILE A 81 12.41 -6.14 10.10
N SER A 82 11.34 -5.66 10.77
CA SER A 82 11.01 -6.11 12.11
C SER A 82 10.53 -7.57 12.11
N GLU A 83 10.87 -8.29 13.18
CA GLU A 83 10.54 -9.72 13.35
C GLU A 83 9.03 -9.97 13.20
N GLU A 84 8.17 -9.16 13.88
CA GLU A 84 6.72 -9.30 13.79
C GLU A 84 6.19 -9.08 12.36
N ALA A 85 6.79 -8.17 11.56
CA ALA A 85 6.41 -7.99 10.18
C ALA A 85 6.85 -9.16 9.31
N LEU A 86 8.06 -9.67 9.51
CA LEU A 86 8.58 -10.82 8.80
C LEU A 86 7.73 -12.08 9.07
N GLU A 87 7.34 -12.32 10.32
CA GLU A 87 6.41 -13.40 10.68
C GLU A 87 5.09 -13.30 9.91
N ASN A 88 4.47 -12.10 9.87
CA ASN A 88 3.22 -11.90 9.13
C ASN A 88 3.39 -12.15 7.63
N ILE A 89 4.46 -11.64 7.01
CA ILE A 89 4.76 -11.85 5.59
C ILE A 89 4.95 -13.34 5.29
N THR A 90 5.69 -14.04 6.16
CA THR A 90 5.95 -15.49 6.01
C THR A 90 4.67 -16.32 6.13
N ILE A 91 3.79 -15.96 7.08
CA ILE A 91 2.49 -16.66 7.25
C ILE A 91 1.57 -16.44 6.05
N LEU A 92 1.54 -15.21 5.52
CA LEU A 92 0.69 -14.86 4.38
C LEU A 92 1.21 -15.47 3.07
N ASP A 93 2.52 -15.67 2.96
CA ASP A 93 3.22 -16.25 1.80
C ASP A 93 2.65 -15.75 0.46
N SER A 94 2.46 -14.45 0.31
CA SER A 94 1.78 -13.86 -0.84
C SER A 94 2.52 -12.61 -1.35
N TYR A 95 2.09 -12.10 -2.50
CA TYR A 95 2.68 -10.93 -3.10
C TYR A 95 2.87 -9.80 -2.09
N THR A 96 4.12 -9.50 -1.82
CA THR A 96 4.52 -8.46 -0.87
C THR A 96 5.52 -7.53 -1.52
N GLU A 97 5.29 -6.23 -1.40
CA GLU A 97 6.19 -5.21 -1.89
C GLU A 97 6.57 -4.21 -0.80
N ILE A 98 7.71 -3.58 -0.96
CA ILE A 98 8.11 -2.45 -0.13
C ILE A 98 7.26 -1.24 -0.52
N SER A 99 6.64 -0.62 0.47
CA SER A 99 5.79 0.55 0.28
C SER A 99 6.57 1.74 -0.29
N LYS A 100 5.85 2.71 -0.85
CA LYS A 100 6.47 3.92 -1.45
C LYS A 100 7.36 4.71 -0.48
N SER A 101 7.12 4.61 0.81
CA SER A 101 7.96 5.27 1.84
C SER A 101 9.32 4.60 2.04
N GLY A 102 9.46 3.33 1.64
CA GLY A 102 10.61 2.49 1.93
C GLY A 102 10.66 1.96 3.37
N MET A 103 9.66 2.25 4.20
CA MET A 103 9.64 1.93 5.64
C MET A 103 8.49 0.99 6.03
N GLY A 104 7.75 0.48 5.09
CA GLY A 104 6.62 -0.42 5.31
C GLY A 104 6.46 -1.41 4.16
N THR A 105 5.52 -2.33 4.31
CA THR A 105 5.18 -3.32 3.30
C THR A 105 3.70 -3.30 2.96
N HIS A 106 3.37 -3.64 1.71
CA HIS A 106 2.03 -3.94 1.26
C HIS A 106 1.99 -5.40 0.82
N THR A 107 1.14 -6.19 1.42
CA THR A 107 0.87 -7.57 0.98
C THR A 107 -0.53 -7.63 0.40
N ILE A 108 -0.71 -8.34 -0.72
CA ILE A 108 -2.02 -8.61 -1.33
C ILE A 108 -2.22 -10.11 -1.34
N ILE A 109 -3.31 -10.56 -0.74
CA ILE A 109 -3.78 -11.95 -0.77
C ILE A 109 -5.10 -12.05 -1.50
N LYS A 110 -5.48 -13.25 -1.90
CA LYS A 110 -6.81 -13.55 -2.37
C LYS A 110 -7.56 -14.34 -1.30
N ALA A 111 -8.68 -13.82 -0.83
CA ALA A 111 -9.51 -14.47 0.20
C ALA A 111 -10.97 -14.17 -0.06
N THR A 112 -11.77 -15.22 -0.25
CA THR A 112 -13.21 -15.12 -0.45
C THR A 112 -13.94 -15.07 0.89
N ASP A 113 -15.13 -14.44 0.90
CA ASP A 113 -16.03 -14.39 2.05
C ASP A 113 -15.45 -13.71 3.32
N VAL A 114 -14.44 -12.86 3.15
CA VAL A 114 -13.86 -12.09 4.25
C VAL A 114 -14.77 -10.91 4.58
N ASN A 115 -15.16 -10.81 5.84
CA ASN A 115 -15.85 -9.65 6.39
C ASN A 115 -15.17 -9.25 7.70
N LEU A 116 -14.25 -8.31 7.62
CA LEU A 116 -13.42 -7.91 8.76
C LEU A 116 -14.22 -7.01 9.71
N PRO A 117 -14.31 -7.36 11.01
CA PRO A 117 -14.97 -6.53 12.01
C PRO A 117 -14.15 -5.27 12.36
N PHE A 118 -12.85 -5.30 12.09
CA PHE A 118 -11.92 -4.18 12.28
C PHE A 118 -10.77 -4.33 11.28
N ASN A 119 -10.13 -3.23 10.96
CA ASN A 119 -9.10 -3.19 9.93
C ASN A 119 -7.76 -2.63 10.41
N LYS A 120 -7.55 -2.47 11.72
CA LYS A 120 -6.32 -1.88 12.25
C LYS A 120 -5.91 -2.51 13.57
N LYS A 121 -4.62 -2.88 13.67
CA LYS A 121 -3.96 -3.35 14.89
C LYS A 121 -2.68 -2.56 15.11
N LYS A 122 -2.50 -2.02 16.30
CA LYS A 122 -1.20 -1.48 16.72
C LYS A 122 -0.23 -2.62 16.96
N MET A 123 0.95 -2.50 16.39
CA MET A 123 2.05 -3.44 16.62
C MET A 123 2.89 -2.98 17.82
N LYS A 124 3.71 -3.88 18.33
CA LYS A 124 4.67 -3.54 19.39
C LYS A 124 5.74 -2.59 18.84
N PRO A 125 6.30 -1.70 19.67
CA PRO A 125 7.48 -0.93 19.31
C PRO A 125 8.60 -1.88 18.86
N ASN A 126 9.18 -1.60 17.70
CA ASN A 126 10.18 -2.45 17.04
C ASN A 126 11.56 -1.79 16.92
N GLY A 127 11.74 -0.64 17.60
CA GLY A 127 13.01 0.11 17.57
C GLY A 127 13.25 0.88 16.25
N ILE A 128 12.28 0.88 15.33
CA ILE A 128 12.37 1.63 14.09
C ILE A 128 11.71 2.99 14.28
N ASP A 129 12.52 4.04 14.28
CA ASP A 129 12.07 5.40 14.49
C ASP A 129 11.69 6.06 13.17
N ARG A 130 10.43 6.47 13.07
CA ARG A 130 9.92 7.25 11.95
C ARG A 130 9.23 8.52 12.46
N LEU A 131 9.75 9.68 12.08
CA LEU A 131 9.13 10.94 12.43
C LEU A 131 7.69 11.03 11.89
N ASP A 132 6.77 11.50 12.71
CA ASP A 132 5.41 11.83 12.29
C ASP A 132 5.42 13.20 11.61
N VAL A 133 5.40 13.21 10.28
CA VAL A 133 5.48 14.42 9.46
C VAL A 133 4.10 14.73 8.89
N ASP A 134 3.68 15.98 8.98
CA ASP A 134 2.46 16.44 8.32
C ASP A 134 2.66 16.42 6.80
N ILE A 135 1.79 15.67 6.11
CA ILE A 135 1.93 15.43 4.67
C ILE A 135 1.70 16.69 3.83
N LYS A 136 1.02 17.71 4.38
CA LYS A 136 0.69 18.94 3.66
C LYS A 136 1.76 20.01 3.84
N THR A 137 2.31 20.12 5.06
CA THR A 137 3.29 21.17 5.39
C THR A 137 4.72 20.67 5.32
N GLY A 138 4.95 19.34 5.43
CA GLY A 138 6.28 18.76 5.55
C GLY A 138 6.90 18.92 6.95
N GLU A 139 6.17 19.49 7.90
CA GLU A 139 6.66 19.76 9.24
C GLU A 139 6.55 18.53 10.14
N VAL A 140 7.53 18.34 11.02
CA VAL A 140 7.50 17.29 12.04
C VAL A 140 6.47 17.67 13.10
N ARG A 141 5.53 16.78 13.38
CA ARG A 141 4.58 16.96 14.48
C ARG A 141 5.29 16.84 15.82
N VAL A 142 4.91 17.67 16.76
CA VAL A 142 5.46 17.66 18.10
C VAL A 142 4.41 17.28 19.14
N ASP A 143 4.85 16.79 20.30
CA ASP A 143 3.99 16.55 21.45
C ASP A 143 3.71 17.86 22.21
N LYS A 144 2.99 17.76 23.33
CA LYS A 144 2.65 18.91 24.20
C LYS A 144 3.88 19.59 24.83
N ASP A 145 5.01 18.92 24.90
CA ASP A 145 6.26 19.39 25.49
C ASP A 145 7.24 19.87 24.41
N GLY A 146 6.83 19.85 23.11
CA GLY A 146 7.62 20.31 21.98
C GLY A 146 8.58 19.27 21.40
N ASN A 147 8.54 18.02 21.86
CA ASN A 147 9.42 16.97 21.35
C ASN A 147 8.86 16.38 20.04
N PRO A 148 9.72 15.94 19.11
CA PRO A 148 9.28 15.27 17.90
C PRO A 148 8.41 14.04 18.19
N LYS A 149 7.30 13.90 17.49
CA LYS A 149 6.49 12.68 17.52
C LYS A 149 7.01 11.65 16.53
N TYR A 150 6.95 10.40 16.95
CA TYR A 150 7.28 9.25 16.12
C TYR A 150 6.03 8.44 15.82
N LYS A 151 5.96 7.86 14.63
CA LYS A 151 4.90 6.93 14.25
C LYS A 151 5.15 5.59 14.91
N ASN A 152 4.10 5.02 15.51
CA ASN A 152 4.13 3.64 15.95
C ASN A 152 3.97 2.70 14.74
N PRO A 153 4.55 1.50 14.79
CA PRO A 153 4.25 0.46 13.82
C PRO A 153 2.77 0.06 13.93
N GLU A 154 2.12 -0.09 12.79
CA GLU A 154 0.71 -0.45 12.71
C GLU A 154 0.51 -1.46 11.58
N LEU A 155 -0.38 -2.44 11.83
CA LEU A 155 -0.86 -3.37 10.82
C LEU A 155 -2.31 -3.01 10.50
N GLU A 156 -2.58 -2.78 9.22
CA GLU A 156 -3.92 -2.48 8.71
C GLU A 156 -4.31 -3.54 7.68
N ILE A 157 -5.56 -4.03 7.76
CA ILE A 157 -6.11 -5.01 6.82
C ILE A 157 -7.33 -4.41 6.15
N TYR A 158 -7.40 -4.50 4.83
CA TYR A 158 -8.45 -3.92 4.02
C TYR A 158 -9.03 -4.95 3.05
N ASP A 159 -10.30 -5.28 3.22
CA ASP A 159 -11.06 -6.16 2.33
C ASP A 159 -11.88 -5.41 1.28
N ARG A 160 -11.98 -4.07 1.38
CA ARG A 160 -12.74 -3.20 0.47
C ARG A 160 -12.47 -1.71 0.70
N ASN A 161 -13.01 -0.86 -0.18
CA ASN A 161 -13.05 0.60 -0.05
C ASN A 161 -11.66 1.25 0.15
N ARG A 162 -10.62 0.59 -0.34
CA ARG A 162 -9.24 1.04 -0.28
C ARG A 162 -8.54 0.72 -1.60
N TYR A 163 -7.52 1.48 -1.95
CA TYR A 163 -6.55 1.07 -2.96
C TYR A 163 -5.15 1.10 -2.37
N PHE A 164 -4.29 0.21 -2.83
CA PHE A 164 -2.86 0.23 -2.55
C PHE A 164 -2.11 0.83 -3.71
N ILE A 165 -1.18 1.75 -3.40
CA ILE A 165 -0.19 2.19 -4.38
C ILE A 165 0.73 1.00 -4.63
N LEU A 166 0.91 0.65 -5.90
CA LEU A 166 1.82 -0.43 -6.28
C LEU A 166 3.18 0.16 -6.69
N THR A 167 4.23 -0.30 -6.03
CA THR A 167 5.61 0.08 -6.32
C THR A 167 6.28 -0.87 -7.30
N GLY A 168 5.87 -2.14 -7.29
CA GLY A 168 6.54 -3.24 -7.98
C GLY A 168 7.93 -3.54 -7.42
N ASN A 169 8.27 -2.97 -6.26
CA ASN A 169 9.49 -3.28 -5.51
C ASN A 169 9.21 -4.46 -4.58
N VAL A 170 9.22 -5.66 -5.16
CA VAL A 170 8.86 -6.89 -4.47
C VAL A 170 9.85 -7.19 -3.34
N TYR A 171 9.33 -7.57 -2.19
CA TYR A 171 10.12 -8.01 -1.06
C TYR A 171 10.56 -9.47 -1.25
N GLU A 172 11.87 -9.69 -1.36
CA GLU A 172 12.49 -11.02 -1.57
C GLU A 172 11.84 -11.83 -2.70
N SER A 173 11.24 -12.99 -2.39
CA SER A 173 10.67 -13.95 -3.35
C SER A 173 9.13 -13.95 -3.39
N TYR A 174 8.47 -12.98 -2.75
CA TYR A 174 7.01 -12.93 -2.65
C TYR A 174 6.36 -12.29 -3.90
N PHE A 175 6.47 -12.95 -5.04
CA PHE A 175 6.05 -12.43 -6.35
C PHE A 175 4.60 -12.74 -6.73
N GLU A 176 3.98 -13.74 -6.13
CA GLU A 176 2.66 -14.24 -6.51
C GLU A 176 1.61 -13.93 -5.44
N VAL A 177 0.36 -13.75 -5.85
CA VAL A 177 -0.77 -13.61 -4.93
C VAL A 177 -1.30 -15.01 -4.61
N ASN A 178 -1.28 -15.37 -3.33
CA ASN A 178 -1.77 -16.64 -2.81
C ASN A 178 -3.13 -16.49 -2.11
N GLU A 179 -3.81 -17.63 -1.92
CA GLU A 179 -5.08 -17.74 -1.21
C GLU A 179 -4.88 -18.12 0.27
#